data_02707fd0a97bbef02c72e3f07c1f031f
#
_entry.id   02707fd0a97bbef02c72e3f07c1f031f
#
_cell.length_a   1.000
_cell.length_b   1.000
_cell.length_c   1.000
_cell.angle_alpha   90.00
_cell.angle_beta   90.00
_cell.angle_gamma   90.00
#
_symmetry.space_group_name_H-M   'P 1'
#
loop_
_entity.id
_entity.type
_entity.pdbx_description
1 polymer ?
#
loop_
_entity_poly.entity_id
_entity_poly.type
_entity_poly.pdbx_seq_one_letter_code
_entity_poly.pdbx_strand_id
1 'polypeptide(L)'
;MGFDKALLQVNGEYVLLKMVQQLEQLFPKVLLVTNDRQKFPPVFQQAAIIEDHYSEKGPLGGLVTALEQLETSHLFLMACDIPQFSVPLIEEMALYIYTHEVVICQQESRLEPLFAFYHRSCLPIFLKQLATDDWRIRKEFAQFSVKKIPLKDSYGLNNVNTPEELVFWQ
;
A
#
# COMPACT_ATOMS: atom_id res chain seq x y z
N MET A 1 8.92 -18.45 3.11
CA MET A 1 9.30 -17.66 4.29
C MET A 1 8.31 -17.99 5.41
N GLY A 2 8.79 -18.35 6.59
CA GLY A 2 7.96 -18.97 7.63
C GLY A 2 7.24 -18.04 8.59
N PHE A 3 7.07 -16.74 8.29
CA PHE A 3 6.33 -15.82 9.16
C PHE A 3 5.46 -14.83 8.36
N ASP A 4 4.33 -14.43 8.95
CA ASP A 4 3.44 -13.43 8.36
C ASP A 4 3.96 -12.02 8.70
N LYS A 5 4.39 -11.26 7.70
CA LYS A 5 4.90 -9.90 7.85
C LYS A 5 3.90 -8.95 8.53
N ALA A 6 2.59 -9.19 8.35
CA ALA A 6 1.55 -8.38 8.98
C ALA A 6 1.49 -8.56 10.51
N LEU A 7 2.04 -9.65 11.04
CA LEU A 7 2.06 -9.95 12.48
C LEU A 7 3.44 -9.76 13.12
N LEU A 8 4.36 -9.12 12.39
CA LEU A 8 5.71 -8.87 12.87
C LEU A 8 5.71 -7.93 14.07
N GLN A 9 6.48 -8.29 15.10
CA GLN A 9 6.62 -7.51 16.33
C GLN A 9 8.07 -7.07 16.55
N VAL A 10 8.24 -5.84 17.06
CA VAL A 10 9.50 -5.29 17.55
C VAL A 10 9.26 -4.77 18.96
N ASN A 11 10.08 -5.20 19.92
CA ASN A 11 9.92 -4.82 21.34
C ASN A 11 8.52 -5.07 21.92
N GLY A 12 7.82 -6.11 21.42
CA GLY A 12 6.46 -6.47 21.86
C GLY A 12 5.33 -5.67 21.19
N GLU A 13 5.64 -4.76 20.27
CA GLU A 13 4.66 -3.97 19.54
C GLU A 13 4.56 -4.44 18.09
N TYR A 14 3.34 -4.52 17.56
CA TYR A 14 3.12 -4.86 16.15
C TYR A 14 3.54 -3.72 15.24
N VAL A 15 4.45 -3.99 14.31
CA VAL A 15 4.94 -3.03 13.32
C VAL A 15 3.80 -2.45 12.51
N LEU A 16 2.86 -3.30 12.06
CA LEU A 16 1.71 -2.88 11.27
C LEU A 16 0.79 -1.91 12.04
N LEU A 17 0.61 -2.07 13.35
CA LEU A 17 -0.19 -1.11 14.13
C LEU A 17 0.49 0.25 14.24
N LYS A 18 1.81 0.30 14.38
CA LYS A 18 2.56 1.57 14.33
C LYS A 18 2.41 2.25 12.96
N MET A 19 2.48 1.47 11.87
CA MET A 19 2.24 2.00 10.52
C MET A 19 0.84 2.59 10.39
N VAL A 20 -0.20 1.87 10.86
CA VAL A 20 -1.58 2.36 10.86
C VAL A 20 -1.68 3.67 11.63
N GLN A 21 -1.15 3.76 12.85
CA GLN A 21 -1.16 4.97 13.67
C GLN A 21 -0.48 6.16 13.00
N GLN A 22 0.63 5.94 12.30
CA GLN A 22 1.30 6.99 11.53
C GLN A 22 0.47 7.44 10.33
N LEU A 23 -0.16 6.51 9.61
CA LEU A 23 -1.00 6.82 8.46
C LEU A 23 -2.29 7.53 8.87
N GLU A 24 -2.86 7.24 10.04
CA GLU A 24 -4.04 7.94 10.59
C GLU A 24 -3.78 9.41 10.90
N GLN A 25 -2.51 9.84 11.02
CA GLN A 25 -2.15 11.26 11.11
C GLN A 25 -2.20 11.97 9.75
N LEU A 26 -2.13 11.22 8.64
CA LEU A 26 -2.07 11.75 7.28
C LEU A 26 -3.39 11.57 6.53
N PHE A 27 -4.12 10.52 6.83
CA PHE A 27 -5.31 10.09 6.10
C PHE A 27 -6.52 9.99 7.02
N PRO A 28 -7.70 10.44 6.60
CA PRO A 28 -8.92 10.41 7.43
C PRO A 28 -9.43 8.98 7.67
N LYS A 29 -9.01 8.01 6.85
CA LYS A 29 -9.40 6.60 6.96
C LYS A 29 -8.26 5.72 6.50
N VAL A 30 -7.89 4.73 7.30
CA VAL A 30 -6.90 3.70 6.99
C VAL A 30 -7.59 2.34 7.00
N LEU A 31 -7.39 1.54 5.94
CA LEU A 31 -7.95 0.19 5.80
C LEU A 31 -6.83 -0.83 5.69
N LEU A 32 -6.92 -1.91 6.44
CA LEU A 32 -6.10 -3.10 6.25
C LEU A 32 -6.86 -4.09 5.36
N VAL A 33 -6.31 -4.36 4.18
CA VAL A 33 -6.85 -5.40 3.28
C VAL A 33 -6.07 -6.69 3.48
N THR A 34 -6.76 -7.79 3.71
CA THR A 34 -6.15 -9.10 4.03
C THR A 34 -6.94 -10.25 3.44
N ASN A 35 -6.26 -11.36 3.14
CA ASN A 35 -6.91 -12.61 2.72
C ASN A 35 -7.51 -13.39 3.91
N ASP A 36 -7.09 -13.08 5.13
CA ASP A 36 -7.57 -13.73 6.35
C ASP A 36 -7.67 -12.70 7.48
N ARG A 37 -8.89 -12.33 7.82
CA ARG A 37 -9.16 -11.41 8.92
C ARG A 37 -8.94 -12.06 10.30
N GLN A 38 -9.11 -13.37 10.40
CA GLN A 38 -9.05 -14.09 11.68
C GLN A 38 -7.62 -14.21 12.22
N LYS A 39 -6.61 -14.01 11.37
CA LYS A 39 -5.21 -14.05 11.80
C LYS A 39 -4.82 -12.91 12.75
N PHE A 40 -5.58 -11.80 12.75
CA PHE A 40 -5.25 -10.64 13.57
C PHE A 40 -5.70 -10.81 15.02
N PRO A 41 -4.80 -10.65 16.01
CA PRO A 41 -5.13 -10.74 17.42
C PRO A 41 -6.02 -9.56 17.87
N PRO A 42 -6.64 -9.68 19.08
CA PRO A 42 -7.59 -8.68 19.58
C PRO A 42 -7.08 -7.23 19.63
N VAL A 43 -5.77 -7.02 19.72
CA VAL A 43 -5.16 -5.70 19.71
C VAL A 43 -5.44 -4.91 18.41
N PHE A 44 -5.79 -5.60 17.32
CA PHE A 44 -6.20 -5.00 16.06
C PHE A 44 -7.70 -4.65 15.97
N GLN A 45 -8.48 -4.81 17.03
CA GLN A 45 -9.93 -4.58 17.01
C GLN A 45 -10.34 -3.16 16.63
N GLN A 46 -9.46 -2.17 16.85
CA GLN A 46 -9.72 -0.77 16.47
C GLN A 46 -9.31 -0.47 15.01
N ALA A 47 -8.51 -1.30 14.37
CA ALA A 47 -8.15 -1.15 12.97
C ALA A 47 -9.32 -1.54 12.06
N ALA A 48 -9.56 -0.76 11.01
CA ALA A 48 -10.54 -1.13 9.99
C ALA A 48 -9.94 -2.20 9.08
N ILE A 49 -10.37 -3.46 9.26
CA ILE A 49 -9.88 -4.62 8.51
C ILE A 49 -10.98 -5.11 7.59
N ILE A 50 -10.66 -5.28 6.30
CA ILE A 50 -11.54 -5.87 5.29
C ILE A 50 -10.88 -7.08 4.65
N GLU A 51 -11.68 -8.06 4.25
CA GLU A 51 -11.18 -9.21 3.50
C GLU A 51 -11.03 -8.87 2.01
N ASP A 52 -9.95 -9.36 1.41
CA ASP A 52 -9.73 -9.24 -0.02
C ASP A 52 -10.73 -10.09 -0.79
N HIS A 53 -11.57 -9.46 -1.62
CA HIS A 53 -12.56 -10.14 -2.45
C HIS A 53 -11.90 -11.00 -3.54
N TYR A 54 -10.64 -10.74 -3.86
CA TYR A 54 -9.87 -11.36 -4.95
C TYR A 54 -8.56 -11.97 -4.44
N SER A 55 -8.62 -12.68 -3.31
CA SER A 55 -7.48 -13.14 -2.50
C SER A 55 -6.38 -13.89 -3.27
N GLU A 56 -6.73 -14.56 -4.37
CA GLU A 56 -5.78 -15.31 -5.20
C GLU A 56 -5.09 -14.47 -6.29
N LYS A 57 -5.45 -13.19 -6.41
CA LYS A 57 -4.97 -12.28 -7.46
C LYS A 57 -3.80 -11.39 -7.01
N GLY A 58 -3.16 -11.76 -5.90
CA GLY A 58 -2.02 -11.03 -5.35
C GLY A 58 -2.34 -9.57 -5.01
N PRO A 59 -1.36 -8.66 -5.04
CA PRO A 59 -1.57 -7.26 -4.67
C PRO A 59 -2.61 -6.52 -5.52
N LEU A 60 -2.87 -6.95 -6.75
CA LEU A 60 -3.92 -6.38 -7.58
C LEU A 60 -5.31 -6.62 -6.99
N GLY A 61 -5.55 -7.82 -6.43
CA GLY A 61 -6.81 -8.15 -5.74
C GLY A 61 -7.08 -7.17 -4.59
N GLY A 62 -6.09 -6.99 -3.71
CA GLY A 62 -6.18 -6.03 -2.60
C GLY A 62 -6.41 -4.59 -3.05
N LEU A 63 -5.74 -4.14 -4.11
CA LEU A 63 -5.96 -2.82 -4.69
C LEU A 63 -7.38 -2.65 -5.21
N VAL A 64 -7.91 -3.62 -5.96
CA VAL A 64 -9.29 -3.58 -6.49
C VAL A 64 -10.29 -3.58 -5.35
N THR A 65 -10.13 -4.46 -4.35
CA THR A 65 -10.98 -4.49 -3.15
C THR A 65 -10.99 -3.12 -2.44
N ALA A 66 -9.84 -2.48 -2.29
CA ALA A 66 -9.76 -1.15 -1.67
C ALA A 66 -10.43 -0.07 -2.53
N LEU A 67 -10.28 -0.12 -3.86
CA LEU A 67 -10.93 0.84 -4.78
C LEU A 67 -12.46 0.68 -4.79
N GLU A 68 -12.98 -0.52 -4.64
CA GLU A 68 -14.44 -0.77 -4.52
C GLU A 68 -15.04 -0.16 -3.24
N GLN A 69 -14.26 -0.12 -2.14
CA GLN A 69 -14.66 0.45 -0.85
C GLN A 69 -14.41 1.97 -0.75
N LEU A 70 -13.87 2.57 -1.81
CA LEU A 70 -13.43 3.95 -1.78
C LEU A 70 -14.60 4.95 -1.80
N GLU A 71 -14.75 5.72 -0.73
CA GLU A 71 -15.77 6.77 -0.60
C GLU A 71 -15.29 8.12 -1.19
N THR A 72 -13.97 8.29 -1.29
CA THR A 72 -13.30 9.47 -1.87
C THR A 72 -12.91 9.23 -3.34
N SER A 73 -12.17 10.16 -3.94
CA SER A 73 -11.68 10.00 -5.33
C SER A 73 -10.37 9.24 -5.42
N HIS A 74 -9.55 9.22 -4.35
CA HIS A 74 -8.21 8.64 -4.36
C HIS A 74 -7.98 7.77 -3.12
N LEU A 75 -7.17 6.74 -3.27
CA LEU A 75 -6.54 6.02 -2.16
C LEU A 75 -5.02 6.11 -2.27
N PHE A 76 -4.34 5.98 -1.13
CA PHE A 76 -2.92 5.70 -1.06
C PHE A 76 -2.73 4.22 -0.70
N LEU A 77 -2.08 3.47 -1.56
CA LEU A 77 -1.76 2.04 -1.33
C LEU A 77 -0.35 1.92 -0.78
N MET A 78 -0.20 1.17 0.30
CA MET A 78 1.11 0.85 0.87
C MET A 78 1.16 -0.62 1.30
N ALA A 79 2.27 -1.30 1.01
CA ALA A 79 2.48 -2.66 1.48
C ALA A 79 2.91 -2.69 2.96
N CYS A 80 2.53 -3.75 3.67
CA CYS A 80 2.88 -3.94 5.08
C CYS A 80 4.38 -4.23 5.33
N ASP A 81 5.15 -4.43 4.27
CA ASP A 81 6.60 -4.62 4.34
C ASP A 81 7.43 -3.35 4.08
N ILE A 82 6.77 -2.19 4.09
CA ILE A 82 7.40 -0.86 4.02
C ILE A 82 7.19 -0.13 5.36
N PRO A 83 7.77 -0.60 6.48
CA PRO A 83 7.52 0.01 7.79
C PRO A 83 8.18 1.37 7.96
N GLN A 84 9.24 1.64 7.20
CA GLN A 84 9.88 2.94 7.15
C GLN A 84 9.48 3.65 5.86
N PHE A 85 8.70 4.70 5.99
CA PHE A 85 8.26 5.53 4.89
C PHE A 85 8.40 7.02 5.22
N SER A 86 8.56 7.81 4.17
CA SER A 86 8.76 9.25 4.27
C SER A 86 7.43 9.99 4.16
N VAL A 87 7.02 10.67 5.24
CA VAL A 87 5.86 11.58 5.21
C VAL A 87 6.05 12.69 4.16
N PRO A 88 7.20 13.38 4.08
CA PRO A 88 7.43 14.37 3.03
C PRO A 88 7.30 13.83 1.60
N LEU A 89 7.63 12.55 1.37
CA LEU A 89 7.42 11.92 0.06
C LEU A 89 5.92 11.77 -0.23
N ILE A 90 5.13 11.30 0.73
CA ILE A 90 3.68 11.18 0.58
C ILE A 90 3.05 12.55 0.31
N GLU A 91 3.48 13.60 1.03
CA GLU A 91 3.02 14.98 0.82
C GLU A 91 3.40 15.51 -0.57
N GLU A 92 4.63 15.27 -1.05
CA GLU A 92 5.04 15.63 -2.41
C GLU A 92 4.19 14.90 -3.46
N MET A 93 3.93 13.61 -3.27
CA MET A 93 3.06 12.82 -4.15
C MET A 93 1.63 13.35 -4.18
N ALA A 94 1.10 13.75 -3.04
CA ALA A 94 -0.28 14.26 -2.88
C ALA A 94 -0.54 15.53 -3.70
N LEU A 95 0.48 16.33 -4.04
CA LEU A 95 0.33 17.53 -4.87
C LEU A 95 -0.18 17.21 -6.30
N TYR A 96 -0.04 15.98 -6.75
CA TYR A 96 -0.35 15.58 -8.13
C TYR A 96 -1.61 14.73 -8.29
N ILE A 97 -2.30 14.38 -7.20
CA ILE A 97 -3.47 13.47 -7.24
C ILE A 97 -4.64 14.03 -8.05
N TYR A 98 -4.81 15.35 -8.10
CA TYR A 98 -5.91 15.98 -8.85
C TYR A 98 -5.64 16.12 -10.35
N THR A 99 -4.42 15.82 -10.80
CA THR A 99 -3.99 15.98 -12.19
C THR A 99 -3.59 14.65 -12.84
N HIS A 100 -3.41 13.59 -12.05
CA HIS A 100 -2.99 12.28 -12.53
C HIS A 100 -3.81 11.18 -11.86
N GLU A 101 -4.08 10.10 -12.61
CA GLU A 101 -4.82 8.95 -12.10
C GLU A 101 -3.95 8.06 -11.20
N VAL A 102 -2.65 8.02 -11.46
CA VAL A 102 -1.67 7.30 -10.64
C VAL A 102 -0.51 8.22 -10.30
N VAL A 103 -0.18 8.34 -9.02
CA VAL A 103 1.04 9.02 -8.57
C VAL A 103 1.91 8.00 -7.85
N ILE A 104 3.09 7.71 -8.39
CA ILE A 104 3.92 6.59 -7.97
C ILE A 104 5.36 7.01 -7.71
N CYS A 105 5.95 6.41 -6.67
CA CYS A 105 7.38 6.56 -6.40
C CYS A 105 8.21 5.77 -7.42
N GLN A 106 9.31 6.35 -7.85
CA GLN A 106 10.30 5.74 -8.75
C GLN A 106 11.69 5.80 -8.14
N GLN A 107 12.30 4.64 -7.92
CA GLN A 107 13.69 4.49 -7.56
C GLN A 107 14.48 4.03 -8.78
N GLU A 108 15.37 4.87 -9.30
CA GLU A 108 16.06 4.64 -10.57
C GLU A 108 15.07 4.33 -11.72
N SER A 109 15.06 3.08 -12.22
CA SER A 109 14.11 2.60 -13.24
C SER A 109 12.93 1.81 -12.65
N ARG A 110 12.94 1.53 -11.35
CA ARG A 110 11.94 0.71 -10.67
C ARG A 110 10.80 1.58 -10.16
N LEU A 111 9.57 1.20 -10.50
CA LEU A 111 8.36 1.77 -9.92
C LEU A 111 7.93 0.96 -8.70
N GLU A 112 7.38 1.63 -7.68
CA GLU A 112 6.87 1.01 -6.45
C GLU A 112 5.33 1.05 -6.42
N PRO A 113 4.63 0.10 -7.08
CA PRO A 113 3.18 0.10 -7.18
C PRO A 113 2.47 -0.06 -5.83
N LEU A 114 3.16 -0.59 -4.83
CA LEU A 114 2.68 -0.75 -3.46
C LEU A 114 3.12 0.41 -2.56
N PHE A 115 3.46 1.55 -3.15
CA PHE A 115 3.65 2.84 -2.50
C PHE A 115 3.22 3.94 -3.49
N ALA A 116 1.91 4.10 -3.67
CA ALA A 116 1.35 4.94 -4.73
C ALA A 116 -0.08 5.41 -4.41
N PHE A 117 -0.46 6.55 -4.99
CA PHE A 117 -1.85 6.99 -5.06
C PHE A 117 -2.52 6.44 -6.31
N TYR A 118 -3.78 6.03 -6.17
CA TYR A 118 -4.64 5.56 -7.24
C TYR A 118 -5.97 6.30 -7.21
N HIS A 119 -6.39 6.85 -8.35
CA HIS A 119 -7.71 7.44 -8.53
C HIS A 119 -8.74 6.35 -8.78
N ARG A 120 -9.98 6.57 -8.36
CA ARG A 120 -11.08 5.62 -8.55
C ARG A 120 -11.38 5.27 -10.02
N SER A 121 -11.00 6.14 -10.98
CA SER A 121 -11.12 5.86 -12.41
C SER A 121 -10.30 4.66 -12.88
N CYS A 122 -9.28 4.25 -12.11
CA CYS A 122 -8.48 3.06 -12.40
C CYS A 122 -9.27 1.75 -12.23
N LEU A 123 -10.33 1.75 -11.40
CA LEU A 123 -11.08 0.55 -11.03
C LEU A 123 -11.59 -0.26 -12.23
N PRO A 124 -12.24 0.30 -13.26
CA PRO A 124 -12.77 -0.50 -14.38
C PRO A 124 -11.68 -1.23 -15.17
N ILE A 125 -10.47 -0.64 -15.26
CA ILE A 125 -9.33 -1.23 -15.98
C ILE A 125 -8.74 -2.37 -15.15
N PHE A 126 -8.52 -2.17 -13.86
CA PHE A 126 -8.01 -3.21 -12.96
C PHE A 126 -8.99 -4.37 -12.81
N LEU A 127 -10.32 -4.13 -12.78
CA LEU A 127 -11.32 -5.19 -12.81
C LEU A 127 -11.23 -6.07 -14.08
N LYS A 128 -10.99 -5.46 -15.23
CA LYS A 128 -10.75 -6.23 -16.47
C LYS A 128 -9.45 -7.02 -16.39
N GLN A 129 -8.41 -6.45 -15.80
CA GLN A 129 -7.12 -7.14 -15.63
C GLN A 129 -7.23 -8.35 -14.71
N LEU A 130 -8.06 -8.33 -13.67
CA LEU A 130 -8.30 -9.50 -12.80
C LEU A 130 -8.79 -10.74 -13.56
N ALA A 131 -9.47 -10.55 -14.70
CA ALA A 131 -9.91 -11.63 -15.56
C ALA A 131 -8.80 -12.22 -16.45
N THR A 132 -7.59 -11.65 -16.41
CA THR A 132 -6.40 -12.16 -17.13
C THR A 132 -5.50 -12.98 -16.20
N ASP A 133 -4.44 -13.56 -16.77
CA ASP A 133 -3.41 -14.30 -16.02
C ASP A 133 -2.24 -13.39 -15.59
N ASP A 134 -2.30 -12.08 -15.86
CA ASP A 134 -1.25 -11.13 -15.51
C ASP A 134 -1.75 -10.07 -14.53
N TRP A 135 -1.50 -10.28 -13.25
CA TRP A 135 -1.97 -9.43 -12.15
C TRP A 135 -0.93 -8.42 -11.65
N ARG A 136 0.11 -8.13 -12.47
CA ARG A 136 1.08 -7.09 -12.15
C ARG A 136 0.43 -5.72 -12.31
N ILE A 137 0.26 -4.97 -11.21
CA ILE A 137 -0.42 -3.66 -11.19
C ILE A 137 0.11 -2.73 -12.29
N ARG A 138 1.45 -2.68 -12.48
CA ARG A 138 2.09 -1.80 -13.46
C ARG A 138 1.78 -2.11 -14.93
N LYS A 139 1.19 -3.28 -15.23
CA LYS A 139 0.89 -3.71 -16.61
C LYS A 139 0.00 -2.72 -17.33
N GLU A 140 -0.98 -2.17 -16.64
CA GLU A 140 -1.99 -1.29 -17.23
C GLU A 140 -1.62 0.21 -17.13
N PHE A 141 -0.43 0.55 -16.62
CA PHE A 141 -0.02 1.95 -16.44
C PHE A 141 0.03 2.78 -17.73
N ALA A 142 0.17 2.14 -18.88
CA ALA A 142 0.09 2.82 -20.18
C ALA A 142 -1.32 3.38 -20.49
N GLN A 143 -2.34 2.92 -19.78
CA GLN A 143 -3.73 3.36 -19.95
C GLN A 143 -4.10 4.53 -19.02
N PHE A 144 -3.19 4.93 -18.11
CA PHE A 144 -3.43 5.97 -17.11
C PHE A 144 -2.52 7.18 -17.31
N SER A 145 -2.96 8.33 -16.83
CA SER A 145 -2.07 9.45 -16.59
C SER A 145 -1.24 9.17 -15.32
N VAL A 146 0.05 8.85 -15.51
CA VAL A 146 0.95 8.44 -14.43
C VAL A 146 1.96 9.53 -14.13
N LYS A 147 1.98 10.05 -12.89
CA LYS A 147 3.05 10.88 -12.37
C LYS A 147 4.07 10.03 -11.62
N LYS A 148 5.31 10.10 -12.04
CA LYS A 148 6.45 9.43 -11.37
C LYS A 148 7.18 10.45 -10.51
N ILE A 149 7.34 10.17 -9.23
CA ILE A 149 8.09 10.98 -8.28
C ILE A 149 9.42 10.28 -8.01
N PRO A 150 10.56 10.89 -8.34
CA PRO A 150 11.85 10.31 -8.05
C PRO A 150 12.07 10.15 -6.55
N LEU A 151 12.51 8.98 -6.11
CA LEU A 151 12.94 8.77 -4.75
C LEU A 151 14.28 9.48 -4.53
N LYS A 152 14.28 10.50 -3.66
CA LYS A 152 15.47 11.23 -3.25
C LYS A 152 16.17 10.47 -2.12
N ASP A 153 17.48 10.60 -2.00
CA ASP A 153 18.26 9.97 -0.91
C ASP A 153 17.79 10.40 0.49
N SER A 154 17.18 11.58 0.59
CA SER A 154 16.58 12.11 1.83
C SER A 154 15.27 11.43 2.22
N TYR A 155 14.64 10.65 1.32
CA TYR A 155 13.41 9.93 1.58
C TYR A 155 13.72 8.49 1.96
N GLY A 156 13.51 8.14 3.23
CA GLY A 156 13.57 6.74 3.67
C GLY A 156 12.39 5.96 3.11
N LEU A 157 12.66 4.99 2.24
CA LEU A 157 11.69 3.99 1.81
C LEU A 157 12.39 2.64 1.83
N ASN A 158 12.20 1.88 2.91
CA ASN A 158 12.88 0.62 3.11
C ASN A 158 11.88 -0.52 3.29
N ASN A 159 11.96 -1.48 2.38
CA ASN A 159 11.24 -2.75 2.53
C ASN A 159 11.97 -3.61 3.56
N VAL A 160 11.23 -4.25 4.43
CA VAL A 160 11.75 -5.21 5.40
C VAL A 160 11.37 -6.62 4.97
N ASN A 161 12.36 -7.45 4.72
CA ASN A 161 12.20 -8.84 4.32
C ASN A 161 12.51 -9.84 5.43
N THR A 162 13.29 -9.41 6.44
CA THR A 162 13.68 -10.23 7.59
C THR A 162 13.49 -9.48 8.90
N PRO A 163 13.25 -10.18 10.04
CA PRO A 163 13.19 -9.56 11.35
C PRO A 163 14.47 -8.80 11.74
N GLU A 164 15.62 -9.24 11.26
CA GLU A 164 16.94 -8.65 11.54
C GLU A 164 17.07 -7.26 10.91
N GLU A 165 16.41 -7.02 9.77
CA GLU A 165 16.40 -5.69 9.12
C GLU A 165 15.64 -4.64 9.92
N LEU A 166 14.83 -5.07 10.91
CA LEU A 166 14.11 -4.18 11.83
C LEU A 166 14.94 -3.70 13.04
N VAL A 167 16.16 -4.18 13.22
CA VAL A 167 17.02 -3.79 14.35
C VAL A 167 17.28 -2.28 14.39
N PHE A 168 17.10 -1.59 13.27
CA PHE A 168 17.20 -0.13 13.16
C PHE A 168 15.87 0.61 13.40
N TRP A 169 14.81 -0.12 13.79
CA TRP A 169 13.47 0.42 14.05
C TRP A 169 13.33 0.74 15.57
N GLN A 170 14.07 1.75 16.00
CA GLN A 170 13.99 2.30 17.37
C GLN A 170 13.37 3.70 17.34
#